data_bfae8a75ba1befe2558ac406aa29969c
#
_entry.id   bfae8a75ba1befe2558ac406aa29969c
#
_cell.length_a   1.000
_cell.length_b   1.000
_cell.length_c   1.000
_cell.angle_alpha   90.00
_cell.angle_beta   90.00
_cell.angle_gamma   90.00
#
_symmetry.space_group_name_H-M   'P 1'
#
loop_
_entity.id
_entity.type
_entity.pdbx_description
1 polymer ?
#
loop_
_entity_poly.entity_id
_entity_poly.type
_entity_poly.pdbx_seq_one_letter_code
_entity_poly.pdbx_strand_id
1 'polypeptide(L)'
;MRIPLLTIFVAACLALPAAAQTLERIKETGQLKLGYRTDAAPLSFQGPDGRPAGYTPMVCANVAQHIADHLQMQELNAEFVSVGADDRFDKVAAGEIDLLCGAATITLTRRESVDFSTPTYVDGTAILLPVAADEHLPALAGKRLGVRADTTTEQALRNSLAQDEVAAEVVTFADHKDGIAAMESGEIDAYFADQSILLYLYHNSEMTDRFKISNEILTIEKQGLAMARGDADFRLVVDTALSELYANGVMADIFKAALPGATPGIALQAMYLLAPTLR
;
A
#
# COMPACT_ATOMS: atom_id res chain seq x y z
N MET A 1 -47.91 -52.28 -22.44
CA MET A 1 -47.69 -50.81 -22.31
C MET A 1 -46.30 -50.61 -21.68
N ARG A 2 -45.27 -50.30 -22.50
CA ARG A 2 -43.85 -50.12 -21.98
C ARG A 2 -43.59 -48.62 -21.81
N ILE A 3 -43.29 -48.21 -20.60
CA ILE A 3 -42.94 -46.84 -20.25
C ILE A 3 -41.41 -46.69 -20.44
N PRO A 4 -40.93 -45.74 -21.25
CA PRO A 4 -39.49 -45.52 -21.35
C PRO A 4 -39.00 -44.71 -20.13
N LEU A 5 -37.95 -45.22 -19.46
CA LEU A 5 -37.22 -44.55 -18.41
C LEU A 5 -36.39 -43.44 -19.05
N LEU A 6 -36.75 -42.19 -18.77
CA LEU A 6 -35.99 -40.99 -19.19
C LEU A 6 -34.86 -40.76 -18.20
N THR A 7 -33.62 -41.06 -18.57
CA THR A 7 -32.42 -40.79 -17.76
C THR A 7 -32.05 -39.33 -17.91
N ILE A 8 -32.31 -38.54 -16.88
CA ILE A 8 -31.85 -37.13 -16.80
C ILE A 8 -30.37 -37.13 -16.42
N PHE A 9 -29.53 -36.76 -17.37
CA PHE A 9 -28.09 -36.51 -17.12
C PHE A 9 -27.97 -35.12 -16.56
N VAL A 10 -27.79 -35.00 -15.22
CA VAL A 10 -27.43 -33.75 -14.55
C VAL A 10 -25.94 -33.51 -14.76
N ALA A 11 -25.62 -32.62 -15.68
CA ALA A 11 -24.27 -32.09 -15.82
C ALA A 11 -23.98 -31.17 -14.62
N ALA A 12 -23.27 -31.70 -13.62
CA ALA A 12 -22.72 -30.87 -12.54
C ALA A 12 -21.62 -30.00 -13.16
N CYS A 13 -21.94 -28.74 -13.45
CA CYS A 13 -20.90 -27.70 -13.67
C CYS A 13 -20.11 -27.55 -12.37
N LEU A 14 -18.92 -28.14 -12.33
CA LEU A 14 -17.92 -27.83 -11.33
C LEU A 14 -17.49 -26.36 -11.54
N ALA A 15 -18.15 -25.43 -10.85
CA ALA A 15 -17.64 -24.08 -10.72
C ALA A 15 -16.31 -24.19 -9.94
N LEU A 16 -15.20 -24.13 -10.66
CA LEU A 16 -13.89 -23.95 -10.03
C LEU A 16 -13.94 -22.63 -9.25
N PRO A 17 -13.39 -22.57 -8.04
CA PRO A 17 -13.34 -21.32 -7.28
C PRO A 17 -12.59 -20.28 -8.12
N ALA A 18 -13.18 -19.10 -8.30
CA ALA A 18 -12.62 -17.98 -9.08
C ALA A 18 -11.23 -17.50 -8.58
N ALA A 19 -10.81 -17.95 -7.41
CA ALA A 19 -9.59 -17.53 -6.71
C ALA A 19 -8.28 -18.14 -7.27
N ALA A 20 -8.32 -19.19 -8.10
CA ALA A 20 -7.10 -19.84 -8.62
C ALA A 20 -6.79 -19.49 -10.08
N GLN A 21 -7.25 -18.33 -10.57
CA GLN A 21 -7.28 -18.05 -12.01
C GLN A 21 -6.41 -16.89 -12.48
N THR A 22 -5.74 -16.16 -11.58
CA THR A 22 -4.98 -14.96 -11.99
C THR A 22 -3.84 -15.31 -12.94
N LEU A 23 -3.02 -16.31 -12.63
CA LEU A 23 -1.91 -16.73 -13.50
C LEU A 23 -2.40 -17.26 -14.86
N GLU A 24 -3.45 -18.09 -14.87
CA GLU A 24 -4.02 -18.60 -16.11
C GLU A 24 -4.61 -17.48 -16.97
N ARG A 25 -5.35 -16.57 -16.37
CA ARG A 25 -5.90 -15.41 -17.07
C ARG A 25 -4.77 -14.50 -17.62
N ILE A 26 -3.71 -14.25 -16.85
CA ILE A 26 -2.56 -13.48 -17.34
C ILE A 26 -1.93 -14.19 -18.54
N LYS A 27 -1.76 -15.52 -18.46
CA LYS A 27 -1.20 -16.33 -19.54
C LYS A 27 -2.04 -16.29 -20.81
N GLU A 28 -3.37 -16.33 -20.67
CA GLU A 28 -4.31 -16.29 -21.77
C GLU A 28 -4.44 -14.91 -22.42
N THR A 29 -4.45 -13.85 -21.59
CA THR A 29 -4.72 -12.48 -22.07
C THR A 29 -3.47 -11.67 -22.35
N GLY A 30 -2.33 -12.03 -21.79
CA GLY A 30 -1.12 -11.24 -21.83
C GLY A 30 -1.17 -9.98 -20.96
N GLN A 31 -2.17 -9.85 -20.04
CA GLN A 31 -2.39 -8.62 -19.28
C GLN A 31 -2.26 -8.85 -17.78
N LEU A 32 -1.49 -7.96 -17.14
CA LEU A 32 -1.36 -7.83 -15.69
C LEU A 32 -1.74 -6.40 -15.30
N LYS A 33 -2.72 -6.24 -14.40
CA LYS A 33 -3.20 -4.93 -13.95
C LYS A 33 -2.62 -4.59 -12.58
N LEU A 34 -1.88 -3.50 -12.50
CA LEU A 34 -1.17 -3.02 -11.31
C LEU A 34 -1.84 -1.75 -10.78
N GLY A 35 -2.52 -1.83 -9.63
CA GLY A 35 -3.12 -0.65 -9.00
C GLY A 35 -2.05 0.21 -8.32
N TYR A 36 -2.02 1.54 -8.55
CA TYR A 36 -1.10 2.44 -7.86
C TYR A 36 -1.82 3.65 -7.28
N ARG A 37 -1.36 4.11 -6.11
CA ARG A 37 -1.82 5.35 -5.47
C ARG A 37 -1.25 6.56 -6.20
N THR A 38 -2.08 7.60 -6.37
CA THR A 38 -1.64 8.84 -7.04
C THR A 38 -1.10 9.90 -6.08
N ASP A 39 -1.33 9.72 -4.75
CA ASP A 39 -1.15 10.75 -3.72
C ASP A 39 -0.17 10.36 -2.59
N ALA A 40 0.44 9.18 -2.61
CA ALA A 40 1.26 8.66 -1.51
C ALA A 40 2.77 8.65 -1.84
N ALA A 41 3.29 9.79 -2.31
CA ALA A 41 4.73 9.95 -2.54
C ALA A 41 5.52 9.87 -1.20
N PRO A 42 6.69 9.24 -1.17
CA PRO A 42 7.48 8.68 -2.27
C PRO A 42 7.16 7.22 -2.57
N LEU A 43 6.20 6.61 -1.86
CA LEU A 43 5.93 5.17 -1.95
C LEU A 43 5.17 4.80 -3.23
N SER A 44 4.11 5.55 -3.56
CA SER A 44 3.31 5.35 -4.77
C SER A 44 2.60 6.65 -5.13
N PHE A 45 2.88 7.22 -6.30
CA PHE A 45 2.29 8.49 -6.73
C PHE A 45 2.27 8.64 -8.24
N GLN A 46 1.54 9.64 -8.72
CA GLN A 46 1.59 10.04 -10.12
C GLN A 46 2.72 11.05 -10.33
N GLY A 47 3.69 10.69 -11.16
CA GLY A 47 4.81 11.57 -11.52
C GLY A 47 4.37 12.77 -12.36
N PRO A 48 5.27 13.75 -12.56
CA PRO A 48 4.97 14.95 -13.36
C PRO A 48 4.62 14.66 -14.81
N ASP A 49 5.06 13.53 -15.35
CA ASP A 49 4.77 13.04 -16.70
C ASP A 49 3.46 12.24 -16.79
N GLY A 50 2.69 12.19 -15.69
CA GLY A 50 1.45 11.45 -15.58
C GLY A 50 1.63 9.93 -15.36
N ARG A 51 2.86 9.43 -15.26
CA ARG A 51 3.14 8.00 -15.08
C ARG A 51 3.19 7.61 -13.59
N PRO A 52 2.96 6.32 -13.28
CA PRO A 52 3.21 5.79 -11.95
C PRO A 52 4.68 5.96 -11.55
N ALA A 53 4.90 6.43 -10.33
CA ALA A 53 6.23 6.64 -9.77
C ALA A 53 6.26 6.23 -8.29
N GLY A 54 7.48 6.04 -7.77
CA GLY A 54 7.73 5.72 -6.37
C GLY A 54 8.21 4.30 -6.14
N TYR A 55 8.45 4.01 -4.88
CA TYR A 55 9.05 2.75 -4.43
C TYR A 55 8.24 1.53 -4.86
N THR A 56 6.95 1.49 -4.55
CA THR A 56 6.12 0.31 -4.75
C THR A 56 5.80 0.03 -6.23
N PRO A 57 5.51 1.03 -7.11
CA PRO A 57 5.43 0.79 -8.54
C PRO A 57 6.72 0.21 -9.15
N MET A 58 7.90 0.64 -8.68
CA MET A 58 9.18 0.06 -9.12
C MET A 58 9.34 -1.40 -8.67
N VAL A 59 8.93 -1.73 -7.45
CA VAL A 59 8.88 -3.13 -6.97
C VAL A 59 7.96 -3.96 -7.86
N CYS A 60 6.74 -3.47 -8.12
CA CYS A 60 5.77 -4.18 -8.94
C CYS A 60 6.22 -4.37 -10.40
N ALA A 61 6.95 -3.43 -10.98
CA ALA A 61 7.53 -3.61 -12.31
C ALA A 61 8.51 -4.79 -12.36
N ASN A 62 9.33 -4.97 -11.31
CA ASN A 62 10.21 -6.13 -11.19
C ASN A 62 9.43 -7.44 -10.94
N VAL A 63 8.39 -7.39 -10.12
CA VAL A 63 7.49 -8.54 -9.90
C VAL A 63 6.79 -8.93 -11.20
N ALA A 64 6.34 -7.97 -12.01
CA ALA A 64 5.73 -8.23 -13.31
C ALA A 64 6.69 -8.96 -14.27
N GLN A 65 7.97 -8.56 -14.29
CA GLN A 65 8.98 -9.27 -15.08
C GLN A 65 9.15 -10.72 -14.61
N HIS A 66 9.19 -10.95 -13.29
CA HIS A 66 9.30 -12.30 -12.74
C HIS A 66 8.05 -13.16 -13.08
N ILE A 67 6.83 -12.57 -13.07
CA ILE A 67 5.60 -13.25 -13.49
C ILE A 67 5.71 -13.66 -14.97
N ALA A 68 6.18 -12.77 -15.85
CA ALA A 68 6.38 -13.08 -17.26
C ALA A 68 7.35 -14.26 -17.46
N ASP A 69 8.48 -14.25 -16.76
CA ASP A 69 9.48 -15.31 -16.80
C ASP A 69 8.92 -16.64 -16.29
N HIS A 70 8.18 -16.62 -15.15
CA HIS A 70 7.52 -17.79 -14.59
C HIS A 70 6.50 -18.42 -15.57
N LEU A 71 5.73 -17.60 -16.26
CA LEU A 71 4.74 -18.04 -17.26
C LEU A 71 5.37 -18.33 -18.63
N GLN A 72 6.69 -18.13 -18.80
CA GLN A 72 7.42 -18.29 -20.07
C GLN A 72 6.84 -17.44 -21.21
N MET A 73 6.38 -16.21 -20.86
CA MET A 73 5.83 -15.24 -21.80
C MET A 73 6.96 -14.35 -22.37
N GLN A 74 6.93 -14.12 -23.68
CA GLN A 74 7.88 -13.19 -24.32
C GLN A 74 7.50 -11.72 -24.08
N GLU A 75 6.19 -11.47 -23.98
CA GLU A 75 5.63 -10.14 -23.72
C GLU A 75 4.51 -10.26 -22.68
N LEU A 76 4.56 -9.40 -21.66
CA LEU A 76 3.52 -9.18 -20.67
C LEU A 76 3.18 -7.71 -20.64
N ASN A 77 1.92 -7.37 -20.91
CA ASN A 77 1.44 -5.99 -20.76
C ASN A 77 1.09 -5.73 -19.29
N ALA A 78 2.01 -5.10 -18.57
CA ALA A 78 1.78 -4.63 -17.21
C ALA A 78 1.17 -3.22 -17.25
N GLU A 79 -0.14 -3.13 -17.09
CA GLU A 79 -0.90 -1.89 -17.12
C GLU A 79 -1.05 -1.33 -15.69
N PHE A 80 -0.65 -0.07 -15.48
CA PHE A 80 -0.88 0.62 -14.22
C PHE A 80 -2.23 1.34 -14.22
N VAL A 81 -3.06 1.04 -13.19
CA VAL A 81 -4.39 1.60 -12.97
C VAL A 81 -4.36 2.47 -11.72
N SER A 82 -4.82 3.72 -11.82
CA SER A 82 -4.90 4.62 -10.66
C SER A 82 -5.99 4.17 -9.68
N VAL A 83 -5.67 4.22 -8.38
CA VAL A 83 -6.59 3.89 -7.29
C VAL A 83 -6.49 4.93 -6.16
N GLY A 84 -7.60 5.12 -5.45
CA GLY A 84 -7.67 5.94 -4.25
C GLY A 84 -7.34 5.15 -2.97
N ALA A 85 -7.42 5.84 -1.82
CA ALA A 85 -7.37 5.17 -0.53
C ALA A 85 -8.69 4.44 -0.21
N ASP A 86 -9.78 4.92 -0.75
CA ASP A 86 -11.16 4.47 -0.56
C ASP A 86 -11.50 3.20 -1.35
N ASP A 87 -11.00 3.04 -2.58
CA ASP A 87 -11.46 1.99 -3.51
C ASP A 87 -10.42 0.88 -3.79
N ARG A 88 -9.16 1.06 -3.40
CA ARG A 88 -8.03 0.18 -3.78
C ARG A 88 -8.22 -1.30 -3.42
N PHE A 89 -8.79 -1.59 -2.25
CA PHE A 89 -8.98 -2.98 -1.81
C PHE A 89 -10.21 -3.61 -2.45
N ASP A 90 -11.27 -2.83 -2.68
CA ASP A 90 -12.46 -3.29 -3.39
C ASP A 90 -12.12 -3.63 -4.85
N LYS A 91 -11.28 -2.84 -5.51
CA LYS A 91 -10.79 -3.13 -6.86
C LYS A 91 -9.96 -4.42 -6.92
N VAL A 92 -9.14 -4.70 -5.89
CA VAL A 92 -8.44 -5.99 -5.77
C VAL A 92 -9.45 -7.13 -5.61
N ALA A 93 -10.39 -7.00 -4.69
CA ALA A 93 -11.39 -8.03 -4.40
C ALA A 93 -12.31 -8.31 -5.60
N ALA A 94 -12.61 -7.28 -6.40
CA ALA A 94 -13.40 -7.39 -7.62
C ALA A 94 -12.62 -7.90 -8.84
N GLY A 95 -11.28 -8.04 -8.75
CA GLY A 95 -10.42 -8.42 -9.88
C GLY A 95 -10.27 -7.34 -10.95
N GLU A 96 -10.57 -6.07 -10.59
CA GLU A 96 -10.33 -4.92 -11.47
C GLU A 96 -8.83 -4.60 -11.58
N ILE A 97 -8.07 -4.90 -10.53
CA ILE A 97 -6.61 -4.92 -10.49
C ILE A 97 -6.13 -6.25 -9.89
N ASP A 98 -4.99 -6.74 -10.34
CA ASP A 98 -4.43 -8.02 -9.90
C ASP A 98 -3.51 -7.87 -8.70
N LEU A 99 -2.77 -6.76 -8.65
CA LEU A 99 -1.79 -6.48 -7.62
C LEU A 99 -1.85 -5.00 -7.25
N LEU A 100 -2.02 -4.70 -5.97
CA LEU A 100 -1.99 -3.33 -5.47
C LEU A 100 -0.55 -2.93 -5.13
N CYS A 101 -0.04 -1.96 -5.88
CA CYS A 101 1.32 -1.41 -5.82
C CYS A 101 1.31 -0.04 -5.14
N GLY A 102 0.81 0.02 -3.91
CA GLY A 102 0.64 1.26 -3.15
C GLY A 102 1.18 1.16 -1.73
N ALA A 103 1.08 2.25 -0.98
CA ALA A 103 1.29 2.27 0.46
C ALA A 103 0.11 1.54 1.13
N ALA A 104 0.25 0.24 1.34
CA ALA A 104 -0.82 -0.62 1.81
C ALA A 104 -0.41 -1.41 3.06
N THR A 105 -0.76 -0.89 4.23
CA THR A 105 -0.51 -1.54 5.52
C THR A 105 -1.24 -2.87 5.61
N ILE A 106 -0.52 -3.90 6.00
CA ILE A 106 -1.05 -5.24 6.24
C ILE A 106 -1.79 -5.23 7.58
N THR A 107 -3.12 -5.42 7.55
CA THR A 107 -3.94 -5.57 8.76
C THR A 107 -4.78 -6.86 8.70
N LEU A 108 -5.21 -7.35 9.86
CA LEU A 108 -6.10 -8.51 9.92
C LEU A 108 -7.45 -8.21 9.25
N THR A 109 -8.00 -7.03 9.48
CA THR A 109 -9.28 -6.61 8.86
C THR A 109 -9.18 -6.60 7.32
N ARG A 110 -8.09 -6.03 6.75
CA ARG A 110 -7.90 -6.05 5.29
C ARG A 110 -7.73 -7.46 4.74
N ARG A 111 -7.15 -8.37 5.53
CA ARG A 111 -7.04 -9.79 5.17
C ARG A 111 -8.37 -10.55 5.15
N GLU A 112 -9.44 -9.96 5.62
CA GLU A 112 -10.79 -10.52 5.44
C GLU A 112 -11.26 -10.45 3.98
N SER A 113 -10.78 -9.45 3.22
CA SER A 113 -11.18 -9.20 1.82
C SER A 113 -10.08 -9.47 0.79
N VAL A 114 -8.80 -9.29 1.15
CA VAL A 114 -7.65 -9.46 0.25
C VAL A 114 -6.54 -10.28 0.92
N ASP A 115 -5.64 -10.84 0.13
CA ASP A 115 -4.36 -11.39 0.61
C ASP A 115 -3.23 -10.37 0.41
N PHE A 116 -2.14 -10.58 1.14
CA PHE A 116 -0.94 -9.76 1.05
C PHE A 116 0.29 -10.64 0.79
N SER A 117 1.24 -10.07 0.07
CA SER A 117 2.57 -10.62 -0.10
C SER A 117 3.39 -10.59 1.19
N THR A 118 4.60 -11.16 1.14
CA THR A 118 5.70 -10.80 2.02
C THR A 118 5.81 -9.27 2.10
N PRO A 119 6.05 -8.67 3.28
CA PRO A 119 6.17 -7.23 3.42
C PRO A 119 7.23 -6.63 2.49
N THR A 120 6.92 -5.47 1.91
CA THR A 120 7.83 -4.73 1.00
C THR A 120 8.39 -3.47 1.63
N TYR A 121 7.72 -2.93 2.66
CA TYR A 121 8.13 -1.72 3.37
C TYR A 121 7.73 -1.79 4.84
N VAL A 122 8.42 -1.00 5.67
CA VAL A 122 8.04 -0.74 7.06
C VAL A 122 8.01 0.76 7.25
N ASP A 123 6.88 1.27 7.69
CA ASP A 123 6.63 2.67 7.98
C ASP A 123 6.03 2.83 9.37
N GLY A 124 5.55 4.00 9.69
CA GLY A 124 4.80 4.30 10.89
C GLY A 124 4.12 5.66 10.81
N THR A 125 3.07 5.85 11.58
CA THR A 125 2.37 7.14 11.66
C THR A 125 3.21 8.15 12.44
N ALA A 126 3.54 9.28 11.79
CA ALA A 126 4.18 10.44 12.39
C ALA A 126 3.27 11.68 12.34
N ILE A 127 3.72 12.77 12.96
CA ILE A 127 2.96 14.01 13.09
C ILE A 127 3.76 15.16 12.48
N LEU A 128 3.15 15.93 11.60
CA LEU A 128 3.62 17.23 11.16
C LEU A 128 2.94 18.31 12.03
N LEU A 129 3.70 19.18 12.66
CA LEU A 129 3.19 20.21 13.59
C LEU A 129 4.09 21.45 13.57
N PRO A 130 3.60 22.61 14.05
CA PRO A 130 4.43 23.82 14.19
C PRO A 130 5.69 23.57 15.01
N VAL A 131 6.81 24.19 14.65
CA VAL A 131 8.12 24.01 15.35
C VAL A 131 8.01 24.22 16.86
N ALA A 132 7.21 25.20 17.29
CA ALA A 132 7.03 25.54 18.71
C ALA A 132 6.03 24.64 19.44
N ALA A 133 5.29 23.76 18.72
CA ALA A 133 4.26 22.91 19.34
C ALA A 133 4.89 21.73 20.10
N ASP A 134 4.21 21.32 21.17
CA ASP A 134 4.50 20.07 21.86
C ASP A 134 4.02 18.89 20.99
N GLU A 135 4.85 17.85 20.86
CA GLU A 135 4.58 16.71 20.00
C GLU A 135 3.85 15.55 20.69
N HIS A 136 3.67 15.65 22.02
CA HIS A 136 2.95 14.60 22.76
C HIS A 136 1.45 14.67 22.54
N LEU A 137 0.81 13.53 22.33
CA LEU A 137 -0.62 13.44 22.01
C LEU A 137 -1.53 14.20 23.00
N PRO A 138 -1.32 14.19 24.35
CA PRO A 138 -2.12 14.97 25.28
C PRO A 138 -2.08 16.49 25.05
N ALA A 139 -1.00 17.03 24.50
CA ALA A 139 -0.87 18.46 24.20
C ALA A 139 -1.74 18.89 23.01
N LEU A 140 -2.28 17.95 22.26
CA LEU A 140 -3.18 18.17 21.14
C LEU A 140 -4.65 18.27 21.54
N ALA A 141 -4.97 18.26 22.85
CA ALA A 141 -6.33 18.47 23.33
C ALA A 141 -6.91 19.81 22.85
N GLY A 142 -8.16 19.77 22.34
CA GLY A 142 -8.85 20.92 21.76
C GLY A 142 -8.36 21.38 20.40
N LYS A 143 -7.42 20.66 19.78
CA LYS A 143 -6.84 20.95 18.46
C LYS A 143 -7.61 20.30 17.32
N ARG A 144 -7.41 20.82 16.11
CA ARG A 144 -7.91 20.26 14.86
C ARG A 144 -6.78 19.44 14.22
N LEU A 145 -7.00 18.14 14.11
CA LEU A 145 -5.99 17.17 13.69
C LEU A 145 -6.35 16.63 12.32
N GLY A 146 -5.57 16.96 11.31
CA GLY A 146 -5.76 16.53 9.95
C GLY A 146 -5.19 15.13 9.68
N VAL A 147 -5.87 14.37 8.84
CA VAL A 147 -5.42 13.05 8.39
C VAL A 147 -6.03 12.70 7.03
N ARG A 148 -5.34 11.86 6.25
CA ARG A 148 -5.91 11.29 5.01
C ARG A 148 -7.02 10.29 5.36
N ALA A 149 -8.22 10.46 4.80
CA ALA A 149 -9.34 9.54 4.97
C ALA A 149 -9.02 8.13 4.46
N ASP A 150 -9.71 7.12 4.98
CA ASP A 150 -9.65 5.71 4.56
C ASP A 150 -8.25 5.07 4.70
N THR A 151 -7.48 5.54 5.72
CA THR A 151 -6.13 5.05 6.03
C THR A 151 -6.05 4.39 7.40
N THR A 152 -5.03 3.57 7.62
CA THR A 152 -4.67 3.05 8.95
C THR A 152 -4.24 4.16 9.89
N THR A 153 -3.65 5.23 9.37
CA THR A 153 -3.29 6.43 10.12
C THR A 153 -4.52 7.11 10.75
N GLU A 154 -5.61 7.27 10.00
CA GLU A 154 -6.85 7.81 10.55
C GLU A 154 -7.38 6.95 11.69
N GLN A 155 -7.41 5.63 11.49
CA GLN A 155 -7.86 4.70 12.52
C GLN A 155 -6.96 4.72 13.75
N ALA A 156 -5.64 4.74 13.56
CA ALA A 156 -4.67 4.82 14.65
C ALA A 156 -4.82 6.11 15.44
N LEU A 157 -4.95 7.27 14.77
CA LEU A 157 -5.18 8.55 15.41
C LEU A 157 -6.45 8.53 16.30
N ARG A 158 -7.58 8.09 15.74
CA ARG A 158 -8.85 8.01 16.50
C ARG A 158 -8.75 7.07 17.69
N ASN A 159 -8.08 5.93 17.54
CA ASN A 159 -7.88 4.96 18.62
C ASN A 159 -6.97 5.53 19.71
N SER A 160 -5.87 6.20 19.36
CA SER A 160 -4.97 6.81 20.33
C SER A 160 -5.61 7.94 21.10
N LEU A 161 -6.39 8.81 20.42
CA LEU A 161 -7.16 9.87 21.08
C LEU A 161 -8.17 9.31 22.08
N ALA A 162 -8.86 8.23 21.72
CA ALA A 162 -9.83 7.57 22.60
C ALA A 162 -9.14 6.87 23.79
N GLN A 163 -8.02 6.20 23.56
CA GLN A 163 -7.27 5.49 24.59
C GLN A 163 -6.70 6.44 25.65
N ASP A 164 -6.16 7.60 25.21
CA ASP A 164 -5.54 8.58 26.08
C ASP A 164 -6.53 9.65 26.57
N GLU A 165 -7.83 9.48 26.28
CA GLU A 165 -8.92 10.40 26.63
C GLU A 165 -8.66 11.85 26.18
N VAL A 166 -8.00 12.02 25.00
CA VAL A 166 -7.70 13.32 24.42
C VAL A 166 -8.86 13.79 23.54
N ALA A 167 -9.55 14.83 23.94
CA ALA A 167 -10.61 15.46 23.16
C ALA A 167 -9.99 16.38 22.09
N ALA A 168 -10.03 15.97 20.82
CA ALA A 168 -9.57 16.73 19.65
C ALA A 168 -10.53 16.52 18.47
N GLU A 169 -10.55 17.48 17.54
CA GLU A 169 -11.33 17.36 16.30
C GLU A 169 -10.47 16.69 15.22
N VAL A 170 -10.95 15.58 14.65
CA VAL A 170 -10.27 14.90 13.54
C VAL A 170 -10.90 15.36 12.23
N VAL A 171 -10.09 16.05 11.41
CA VAL A 171 -10.44 16.56 10.08
C VAL A 171 -9.85 15.63 9.02
N THR A 172 -10.70 15.07 8.16
CA THR A 172 -10.25 14.13 7.11
C THR A 172 -10.14 14.83 5.76
N PHE A 173 -9.13 14.46 4.98
CA PHE A 173 -8.87 14.99 3.63
C PHE A 173 -8.92 13.88 2.59
N ALA A 174 -9.32 14.24 1.37
CA ALA A 174 -9.38 13.33 0.23
C ALA A 174 -8.00 12.99 -0.35
N ASP A 175 -7.00 13.83 -0.14
CA ASP A 175 -5.60 13.56 -0.47
C ASP A 175 -4.64 14.27 0.51
N HIS A 176 -3.35 13.93 0.42
CA HIS A 176 -2.34 14.54 1.29
C HIS A 176 -2.08 16.02 0.98
N LYS A 177 -2.24 16.45 -0.28
CA LYS A 177 -1.99 17.82 -0.71
C LYS A 177 -2.96 18.81 -0.03
N ASP A 178 -4.24 18.44 0.03
CA ASP A 178 -5.25 19.26 0.69
C ASP A 178 -4.99 19.35 2.20
N GLY A 179 -4.57 18.24 2.83
CA GLY A 179 -4.18 18.23 4.24
C GLY A 179 -2.98 19.14 4.54
N ILE A 180 -1.98 19.15 3.67
CA ILE A 180 -0.83 20.06 3.79
C ILE A 180 -1.25 21.51 3.58
N ALA A 181 -2.09 21.82 2.60
CA ALA A 181 -2.62 23.17 2.38
C ALA A 181 -3.41 23.68 3.61
N ALA A 182 -4.21 22.83 4.23
CA ALA A 182 -4.92 23.15 5.48
C ALA A 182 -3.97 23.41 6.65
N MET A 183 -2.84 22.68 6.73
CA MET A 183 -1.79 22.91 7.71
C MET A 183 -1.10 24.26 7.49
N GLU A 184 -0.76 24.59 6.24
CA GLU A 184 -0.10 25.85 5.88
C GLU A 184 -0.98 27.07 6.13
N SER A 185 -2.29 26.97 5.89
CA SER A 185 -3.27 28.02 6.13
C SER A 185 -3.67 28.17 7.60
N GLY A 186 -3.31 27.23 8.48
CA GLY A 186 -3.74 27.19 9.87
C GLY A 186 -5.19 26.74 10.07
N GLU A 187 -5.78 26.07 9.07
CA GLU A 187 -7.09 25.43 9.19
C GLU A 187 -7.04 24.24 10.14
N ILE A 188 -5.91 23.53 10.19
CA ILE A 188 -5.61 22.46 11.15
C ILE A 188 -4.34 22.78 11.95
N ASP A 189 -4.22 22.19 13.13
CA ASP A 189 -3.11 22.44 14.08
C ASP A 189 -1.99 21.38 13.97
N ALA A 190 -2.28 20.20 13.46
CA ALA A 190 -1.34 19.12 13.19
C ALA A 190 -1.84 18.23 12.05
N TYR A 191 -0.93 17.57 11.32
CA TYR A 191 -1.29 16.63 10.25
C TYR A 191 -0.59 15.28 10.45
N PHE A 192 -1.37 14.19 10.35
CA PHE A 192 -0.92 12.82 10.57
C PHE A 192 -0.83 12.07 9.25
N ALA A 193 0.28 11.42 8.99
CA ALA A 193 0.49 10.51 7.87
C ALA A 193 1.64 9.54 8.15
N ASP A 194 1.86 8.60 7.22
CA ASP A 194 3.05 7.76 7.23
C ASP A 194 4.31 8.63 7.23
N GLN A 195 5.31 8.28 8.03
CA GLN A 195 6.52 9.08 8.21
C GLN A 195 7.23 9.34 6.88
N SER A 196 7.32 8.34 6.00
CA SER A 196 7.94 8.49 4.69
C SER A 196 7.21 9.52 3.82
N ILE A 197 5.86 9.55 3.87
CA ILE A 197 5.03 10.52 3.16
C ILE A 197 5.24 11.92 3.72
N LEU A 198 5.22 12.08 5.05
CA LEU A 198 5.48 13.38 5.69
C LEU A 198 6.87 13.91 5.36
N LEU A 199 7.90 13.07 5.42
CA LEU A 199 9.27 13.47 5.07
C LEU A 199 9.36 13.95 3.62
N TYR A 200 8.73 13.24 2.68
CA TYR A 200 8.70 13.65 1.29
C TYR A 200 8.00 15.01 1.10
N LEU A 201 6.80 15.16 1.67
CA LEU A 201 6.03 16.40 1.59
C LEU A 201 6.77 17.58 2.23
N TYR A 202 7.38 17.36 3.40
CA TYR A 202 8.14 18.35 4.14
C TYR A 202 9.37 18.84 3.36
N HIS A 203 10.17 17.92 2.80
CA HIS A 203 11.37 18.29 2.04
C HIS A 203 11.08 18.91 0.67
N ASN A 204 9.91 18.65 0.10
CA ASN A 204 9.49 19.22 -1.19
C ASN A 204 8.58 20.44 -1.06
N SER A 205 8.53 21.07 0.11
CA SER A 205 7.73 22.26 0.39
C SER A 205 8.58 23.37 1.03
N GLU A 206 8.00 24.56 1.14
CA GLU A 206 8.60 25.72 1.85
C GLU A 206 8.24 25.73 3.35
N MET A 207 7.90 24.56 3.93
CA MET A 207 7.40 24.44 5.30
C MET A 207 8.48 24.32 6.37
N THR A 208 9.73 24.07 5.99
CA THR A 208 10.81 23.64 6.91
C THR A 208 11.11 24.61 8.05
N ASP A 209 10.88 25.91 7.87
CA ASP A 209 11.10 26.93 8.91
C ASP A 209 9.93 27.06 9.89
N ARG A 210 8.74 26.62 9.51
CA ARG A 210 7.51 26.80 10.29
C ARG A 210 7.04 25.53 10.99
N PHE A 211 7.34 24.38 10.41
CA PHE A 211 6.84 23.08 10.85
C PHE A 211 7.98 22.10 11.12
N LYS A 212 7.72 21.08 11.89
CA LYS A 212 8.60 19.94 12.16
C LYS A 212 7.81 18.64 12.06
N ILE A 213 8.51 17.55 11.77
CA ILE A 213 7.97 16.19 11.93
C ILE A 213 8.36 15.70 13.31
N SER A 214 7.41 15.11 14.06
CA SER A 214 7.66 14.57 15.39
C SER A 214 8.67 13.43 15.36
N ASN A 215 9.44 13.29 16.45
CA ASN A 215 10.29 12.13 16.68
C ASN A 215 9.50 10.91 17.20
N GLU A 216 8.30 11.15 17.73
CA GLU A 216 7.40 10.08 18.17
C GLU A 216 6.65 9.49 16.97
N ILE A 217 6.61 8.17 16.93
CA ILE A 217 5.88 7.40 15.93
C ILE A 217 4.75 6.68 16.65
N LEU A 218 3.49 6.97 16.25
CA LEU A 218 2.31 6.37 16.89
C LEU A 218 2.18 4.87 16.59
N THR A 219 2.59 4.45 15.39
CA THR A 219 2.46 3.06 14.94
C THR A 219 3.73 2.60 14.24
N ILE A 220 3.95 1.28 14.21
CA ILE A 220 4.91 0.64 13.29
C ILE A 220 4.09 -0.27 12.38
N GLU A 221 4.16 0.00 11.09
CA GLU A 221 3.30 -0.61 10.08
C GLU A 221 4.13 -1.32 9.01
N LYS A 222 3.90 -2.62 8.85
CA LYS A 222 4.42 -3.35 7.69
C LYS A 222 3.45 -3.21 6.54
N GLN A 223 3.97 -2.83 5.38
CA GLN A 223 3.22 -2.71 4.13
C GLN A 223 3.58 -3.84 3.18
N GLY A 224 2.66 -4.21 2.30
CA GLY A 224 2.84 -5.26 1.31
C GLY A 224 1.96 -5.06 0.09
N LEU A 225 2.18 -5.88 -0.93
CA LEU A 225 1.36 -5.89 -2.14
C LEU A 225 0.08 -6.67 -1.86
N ALA A 226 -1.10 -6.05 -2.09
CA ALA A 226 -2.37 -6.76 -1.91
C ALA A 226 -2.84 -7.37 -3.24
N MET A 227 -3.47 -8.54 -3.15
CA MET A 227 -3.96 -9.34 -4.26
C MET A 227 -5.26 -10.05 -3.88
N ALA A 228 -5.94 -10.66 -4.84
CA ALA A 228 -7.18 -11.39 -4.61
C ALA A 228 -7.00 -12.46 -3.52
N ARG A 229 -8.00 -12.52 -2.62
CA ARG A 229 -7.94 -13.46 -1.51
C ARG A 229 -8.09 -14.90 -1.99
N GLY A 230 -7.23 -15.79 -1.46
CA GLY A 230 -7.28 -17.23 -1.71
C GLY A 230 -6.55 -17.67 -2.98
N ASP A 231 -5.97 -16.75 -3.77
CA ASP A 231 -5.11 -17.09 -4.91
C ASP A 231 -3.69 -17.43 -4.43
N ALA A 232 -3.54 -18.64 -3.90
CA ALA A 232 -2.29 -19.09 -3.28
C ALA A 232 -1.15 -19.24 -4.31
N ASP A 233 -1.47 -19.62 -5.55
CA ASP A 233 -0.48 -19.81 -6.60
C ASP A 233 0.05 -18.46 -7.09
N PHE A 234 -0.81 -17.49 -7.32
CA PHE A 234 -0.40 -16.13 -7.66
C PHE A 234 0.44 -15.51 -6.54
N ARG A 235 -0.01 -15.65 -5.28
CA ARG A 235 0.75 -15.17 -4.12
C ARG A 235 2.13 -15.82 -4.03
N LEU A 236 2.24 -17.12 -4.26
CA LEU A 236 3.52 -17.82 -4.23
C LEU A 236 4.48 -17.28 -5.28
N VAL A 237 4.02 -16.98 -6.49
CA VAL A 237 4.84 -16.38 -7.54
C VAL A 237 5.29 -14.97 -7.14
N VAL A 238 4.39 -14.14 -6.59
CA VAL A 238 4.73 -12.80 -6.10
C VAL A 238 5.73 -12.86 -4.94
N ASP A 239 5.51 -13.74 -3.96
CA ASP A 239 6.41 -13.92 -2.81
C ASP A 239 7.78 -14.46 -3.24
N THR A 240 7.84 -15.34 -4.25
CA THR A 240 9.08 -15.82 -4.85
C THR A 240 9.86 -14.66 -5.49
N ALA A 241 9.17 -13.84 -6.30
CA ALA A 241 9.77 -12.65 -6.90
C ALA A 241 10.36 -11.72 -5.84
N LEU A 242 9.59 -11.39 -4.80
CA LEU A 242 10.06 -10.52 -3.72
C LEU A 242 11.25 -11.12 -2.97
N SER A 243 11.21 -12.43 -2.68
CA SER A 243 12.33 -13.13 -2.03
C SER A 243 13.63 -13.02 -2.83
N GLU A 244 13.56 -13.17 -4.16
CA GLU A 244 14.70 -13.02 -5.06
C GLU A 244 15.19 -11.56 -5.13
N LEU A 245 14.27 -10.58 -5.19
CA LEU A 245 14.63 -9.16 -5.17
C LEU A 245 15.36 -8.76 -3.89
N TYR A 246 14.94 -9.30 -2.74
CA TYR A 246 15.65 -9.13 -1.47
C TYR A 246 17.01 -9.80 -1.46
N ALA A 247 17.08 -11.07 -1.85
CA ALA A 247 18.32 -11.85 -1.84
C ALA A 247 19.40 -11.26 -2.75
N ASN A 248 19.00 -10.67 -3.88
CA ASN A 248 19.90 -10.07 -4.87
C ASN A 248 20.19 -8.58 -4.62
N GLY A 249 19.64 -7.98 -3.54
CA GLY A 249 19.84 -6.57 -3.18
C GLY A 249 19.05 -5.56 -4.01
N VAL A 250 18.22 -6.01 -4.95
CA VAL A 250 17.43 -5.13 -5.83
C VAL A 250 16.46 -4.26 -5.03
N MET A 251 15.88 -4.77 -3.94
CA MET A 251 15.00 -3.97 -3.05
C MET A 251 15.73 -2.77 -2.45
N ALA A 252 17.01 -2.91 -2.07
CA ALA A 252 17.82 -1.82 -1.55
C ALA A 252 18.16 -0.80 -2.65
N ASP A 253 18.37 -1.24 -3.87
CA ASP A 253 18.63 -0.33 -5.00
C ASP A 253 17.36 0.44 -5.41
N ILE A 254 16.19 -0.21 -5.40
CA ILE A 254 14.88 0.46 -5.59
C ILE A 254 14.66 1.51 -4.49
N PHE A 255 14.97 1.18 -3.23
CA PHE A 255 14.86 2.15 -2.12
C PHE A 255 15.72 3.39 -2.39
N LYS A 256 16.99 3.23 -2.74
CA LYS A 256 17.89 4.35 -3.06
C LYS A 256 17.39 5.20 -4.23
N ALA A 257 16.81 4.56 -5.24
CA ALA A 257 16.30 5.24 -6.42
C ALA A 257 15.00 6.02 -6.13
N ALA A 258 14.09 5.44 -5.34
CA ALA A 258 12.79 6.05 -5.02
C ALA A 258 12.87 7.09 -3.90
N LEU A 259 13.83 6.92 -2.96
CA LEU A 259 14.03 7.79 -1.79
C LEU A 259 15.49 8.30 -1.76
N PRO A 260 15.91 9.14 -2.71
CA PRO A 260 17.29 9.61 -2.79
C PRO A 260 17.67 10.41 -1.53
N GLY A 261 18.82 10.06 -0.95
CA GLY A 261 19.33 10.68 0.28
C GLY A 261 18.74 10.11 1.58
N ALA A 262 17.71 9.29 1.52
CA ALA A 262 17.17 8.62 2.70
C ALA A 262 18.02 7.39 3.09
N THR A 263 18.00 7.07 4.39
CA THR A 263 18.60 5.85 4.94
C THR A 263 17.47 4.96 5.47
N PRO A 264 17.43 3.65 5.11
CA PRO A 264 16.43 2.75 5.66
C PRO A 264 16.49 2.72 7.18
N GLY A 265 15.36 2.83 7.86
CA GLY A 265 15.26 2.66 9.31
C GLY A 265 15.61 1.24 9.75
N ILE A 266 15.90 1.05 11.05
CA ILE A 266 16.33 -0.25 11.60
C ILE A 266 15.34 -1.39 11.26
N ALA A 267 14.03 -1.14 11.36
CA ALA A 267 13.01 -2.13 11.04
C ALA A 267 13.04 -2.55 9.56
N LEU A 268 13.22 -1.61 8.65
CA LEU A 268 13.34 -1.89 7.22
C LEU A 268 14.65 -2.62 6.90
N GLN A 269 15.76 -2.26 7.54
CA GLN A 269 17.04 -2.97 7.40
C GLN A 269 16.92 -4.42 7.89
N ALA A 270 16.29 -4.64 9.05
CA ALA A 270 16.04 -5.99 9.56
C ALA A 270 15.15 -6.81 8.61
N MET A 271 14.12 -6.18 8.04
CA MET A 271 13.26 -6.82 7.05
C MET A 271 14.04 -7.25 5.80
N TYR A 272 14.98 -6.45 5.30
CA TYR A 272 15.83 -6.84 4.15
C TYR A 272 16.64 -8.11 4.41
N LEU A 273 17.00 -8.38 5.67
CA LEU A 273 17.73 -9.59 6.05
C LEU A 273 16.81 -10.80 6.25
N LEU A 274 15.58 -10.57 6.68
CA LEU A 274 14.64 -11.63 7.09
C LEU A 274 13.64 -12.02 5.99
N ALA A 275 13.39 -11.14 5.03
CA ALA A 275 12.40 -11.36 3.98
C ALA A 275 12.80 -12.43 2.94
N PRO A 276 14.10 -12.63 2.56
CA PRO A 276 14.46 -13.72 1.68
C PRO A 276 14.04 -15.07 2.29
N THR A 277 13.25 -15.82 1.53
CA THR A 277 12.78 -17.14 1.94
C THR A 277 13.63 -18.22 1.25
N LEU A 278 14.11 -19.18 2.04
CA LEU A 278 14.87 -20.31 1.51
C LEU A 278 13.95 -21.20 0.66
N ARG A 279 14.51 -21.76 -0.42
CA ARG A 279 13.87 -22.78 -1.27
C ARG A 279 14.12 -24.17 -0.72
#